data_00b07504646d6b37173db7d65931f9e7
#
_entry.id   00b07504646d6b37173db7d65931f9e7
#
_cell.length_a   1.000
_cell.length_b   1.000
_cell.length_c   1.000
_cell.angle_alpha   90.00
_cell.angle_beta   90.00
_cell.angle_gamma   90.00
#
_symmetry.space_group_name_H-M   'P 1'
#
loop_
_entity.id
_entity.type
_entity.pdbx_description
1 polymer ?
#
loop_
_entity_poly.entity_id
_entity_poly.type
_entity_poly.pdbx_seq_one_letter_code
_entity_poly.pdbx_strand_id
1 'polypeptide(L)'
;MEGIEFFTSPEGQVYYRKDGQDAKRLTKFSSDIVSKVVNLVRNRFPECYSRLAIIYKKNASQMVDRFVRCNFGEHDLLTKDIDEDIMHFEEVRCPLRGICKDEHVICKPKSLVRLSKGEQEVVKLYLNGSTLDHITEQLHKNRNTVKSQLLRVRDKLGVKNC
;
A
#
# COMPACT_ATOMS: atom_id res chain seq x y z
N MET A 1 13.05 -4.78 -9.58
CA MET A 1 11.93 -3.95 -10.13
C MET A 1 12.09 -2.53 -9.61
N GLU A 2 11.72 -1.54 -10.40
CA GLU A 2 11.96 -0.14 -10.04
C GLU A 2 10.97 0.33 -8.96
N GLY A 3 11.50 0.86 -7.85
CA GLY A 3 10.73 1.55 -6.84
C GLY A 3 10.16 2.88 -7.36
N ILE A 4 8.99 3.28 -6.87
CA ILE A 4 8.34 4.53 -7.22
C ILE A 4 8.16 5.37 -5.97
N GLU A 5 8.55 6.63 -6.07
CA GLU A 5 8.35 7.67 -5.08
C GLU A 5 7.39 8.72 -5.63
N PHE A 6 6.41 9.13 -4.85
CA PHE A 6 5.50 10.21 -5.19
C PHE A 6 5.72 11.40 -4.26
N PHE A 7 5.41 12.58 -4.72
CA PHE A 7 5.37 13.77 -3.88
C PHE A 7 4.45 14.84 -4.47
N THR A 8 4.03 15.76 -3.63
CA THR A 8 3.19 16.89 -4.03
C THR A 8 4.01 18.18 -3.96
N SER A 9 4.02 18.94 -5.05
CA SER A 9 4.67 20.26 -5.06
C SER A 9 3.91 21.28 -4.20
N PRO A 10 4.54 22.41 -3.82
CA PRO A 10 3.87 23.51 -3.11
C PRO A 10 2.61 24.03 -3.82
N GLU A 11 2.59 23.97 -5.16
CA GLU A 11 1.45 24.36 -5.99
C GLU A 11 0.36 23.27 -6.06
N GLY A 12 0.55 22.17 -5.32
CA GLY A 12 -0.39 21.08 -5.23
C GLY A 12 -0.40 20.14 -6.43
N GLN A 13 0.67 20.02 -7.18
CA GLN A 13 0.79 19.10 -8.31
C GLN A 13 1.50 17.82 -7.87
N VAL A 14 1.00 16.66 -8.34
CA VAL A 14 1.61 15.36 -8.04
C VAL A 14 2.72 15.06 -9.02
N TYR A 15 3.86 14.65 -8.49
CA TYR A 15 5.02 14.17 -9.20
C TYR A 15 5.33 12.73 -8.79
N TYR A 16 6.05 12.02 -9.63
CA TYR A 16 6.62 10.71 -9.32
C TYR A 16 8.06 10.61 -9.82
N ARG A 17 8.83 9.77 -9.16
CA ARG A 17 10.20 9.43 -9.55
C ARG A 17 10.37 7.91 -9.46
N LYS A 18 10.94 7.33 -10.51
CA LYS A 18 11.43 5.94 -10.51
C LYS A 18 12.91 5.92 -10.14
N ASP A 19 13.40 4.78 -9.65
CA ASP A 19 14.81 4.62 -9.32
C ASP A 19 15.70 5.00 -10.49
N GLY A 20 16.70 5.86 -10.22
CA GLY A 20 17.66 6.32 -11.21
C GLY A 20 17.13 7.28 -12.29
N GLN A 21 15.89 7.75 -12.17
CA GLN A 21 15.28 8.67 -13.13
C GLN A 21 14.95 10.03 -12.49
N ASP A 22 14.85 11.04 -13.33
CA ASP A 22 14.35 12.35 -12.91
C ASP A 22 12.87 12.32 -12.56
N ALA A 23 12.46 13.23 -11.68
CA ALA A 23 11.06 13.38 -11.31
C ALA A 23 10.23 13.87 -12.51
N LYS A 24 9.05 13.27 -12.69
CA LYS A 24 8.09 13.62 -13.73
C LYS A 24 6.74 13.97 -13.10
N ARG A 25 6.05 14.95 -13.68
CA ARG A 25 4.70 15.29 -13.26
C ARG A 25 3.74 14.17 -13.62
N LEU A 26 2.87 13.80 -12.69
CA LEU A 26 1.77 12.87 -12.96
C LEU A 26 0.71 13.55 -13.84
N THR A 27 0.49 13.02 -15.02
CA THR A 27 -0.48 13.54 -15.99
C THR A 27 -1.28 12.38 -16.60
N LYS A 28 -2.30 12.71 -17.40
CA LYS A 28 -3.04 11.71 -18.17
C LYS A 28 -2.15 10.91 -19.15
N PHE A 29 -0.96 11.41 -19.46
CA PHE A 29 0.00 10.75 -20.36
C PHE A 29 0.98 9.83 -19.61
N SER A 30 0.95 9.82 -18.28
CA SER A 30 1.75 8.90 -17.45
C SER A 30 1.08 7.51 -17.37
N SER A 31 0.74 6.93 -18.51
CA SER A 31 -0.14 5.76 -18.63
C SER A 31 0.39 4.52 -17.90
N ASP A 32 1.70 4.30 -17.90
CA ASP A 32 2.36 3.18 -17.23
C ASP A 32 2.20 3.26 -15.70
N ILE A 33 2.44 4.44 -15.12
CA ILE A 33 2.28 4.68 -13.68
C ILE A 33 0.81 4.65 -13.28
N VAL A 34 -0.05 5.33 -14.06
CA VAL A 34 -1.50 5.37 -13.81
C VAL A 34 -2.08 3.95 -13.83
N SER A 35 -1.74 3.15 -14.83
CA SER A 35 -2.22 1.76 -14.94
C SER A 35 -1.71 0.89 -13.81
N LYS A 36 -0.43 1.02 -13.43
CA LYS A 36 0.15 0.28 -12.31
C LYS A 36 -0.60 0.59 -11.01
N VAL A 37 -0.75 1.85 -10.66
CA VAL A 37 -1.42 2.26 -9.41
C VAL A 37 -2.89 1.84 -9.41
N VAL A 38 -3.62 2.06 -10.51
CA VAL A 38 -5.03 1.64 -10.62
C VAL A 38 -5.19 0.13 -10.40
N ASN A 39 -4.33 -0.69 -11.00
CA ASN A 39 -4.38 -2.14 -10.84
C ASN A 39 -4.08 -2.57 -9.41
N LEU A 40 -3.07 -1.97 -8.77
CA LEU A 40 -2.75 -2.24 -7.37
C LEU A 40 -3.92 -1.87 -6.44
N VAL A 41 -4.52 -0.68 -6.63
CA VAL A 41 -5.65 -0.21 -5.82
C VAL A 41 -6.87 -1.12 -6.04
N ARG A 42 -7.17 -1.48 -7.30
CA ARG A 42 -8.28 -2.38 -7.61
C ARG A 42 -8.14 -3.74 -6.93
N ASN A 43 -6.95 -4.31 -6.98
CA ASN A 43 -6.71 -5.67 -6.51
C ASN A 43 -6.58 -5.75 -4.98
N ARG A 44 -5.99 -4.74 -4.34
CA ARG A 44 -5.71 -4.75 -2.91
C ARG A 44 -6.72 -3.99 -2.07
N PHE A 45 -7.34 -2.95 -2.63
CA PHE A 45 -8.23 -2.01 -1.94
C PHE A 45 -9.52 -1.78 -2.74
N PRO A 46 -10.34 -2.81 -2.98
CA PRO A 46 -11.51 -2.71 -3.88
C PRO A 46 -12.55 -1.70 -3.41
N GLU A 47 -12.71 -1.48 -2.12
CA GLU A 47 -13.61 -0.44 -1.60
C GLU A 47 -13.11 0.96 -1.95
N CYS A 48 -11.81 1.21 -1.77
CA CYS A 48 -11.15 2.44 -2.20
C CYS A 48 -11.29 2.65 -3.71
N TYR A 49 -11.01 1.60 -4.50
CA TYR A 49 -11.18 1.66 -5.96
C TYR A 49 -12.61 2.03 -6.36
N SER A 50 -13.60 1.37 -5.78
CA SER A 50 -15.02 1.62 -6.08
C SER A 50 -15.41 3.06 -5.73
N ARG A 51 -14.94 3.57 -4.59
CA ARG A 51 -15.18 4.96 -4.18
C ARG A 51 -14.57 5.97 -5.13
N LEU A 52 -13.30 5.78 -5.49
CA LEU A 52 -12.61 6.62 -6.47
C LEU A 52 -13.29 6.59 -7.85
N ALA A 53 -13.71 5.40 -8.29
CA ALA A 53 -14.39 5.22 -9.58
C ALA A 53 -15.74 5.98 -9.64
N ILE A 54 -16.47 6.02 -8.54
CA ILE A 54 -17.71 6.79 -8.42
C ILE A 54 -17.43 8.31 -8.48
N ILE A 55 -16.48 8.79 -7.66
CA ILE A 55 -16.16 10.22 -7.57
C ILE A 55 -15.66 10.77 -8.92
N TYR A 56 -14.74 10.05 -9.55
CA TYR A 56 -14.06 10.51 -10.76
C TYR A 56 -14.58 9.89 -12.07
N LYS A 57 -15.76 9.24 -12.03
CA LYS A 57 -16.38 8.62 -13.21
C LYS A 57 -15.41 7.71 -14.00
N LYS A 58 -14.61 6.94 -13.27
CA LYS A 58 -13.55 6.05 -13.79
C LYS A 58 -12.42 6.77 -14.56
N ASN A 59 -12.23 8.06 -14.38
CA ASN A 59 -11.05 8.75 -14.91
C ASN A 59 -9.80 8.32 -14.13
N ALA A 60 -9.02 7.42 -14.72
CA ALA A 60 -7.88 6.76 -14.06
C ALA A 60 -6.83 7.74 -13.54
N SER A 61 -6.47 8.78 -14.30
CA SER A 61 -5.47 9.76 -13.87
C SER A 61 -5.93 10.59 -12.68
N GLN A 62 -7.20 10.98 -12.63
CA GLN A 62 -7.78 11.70 -11.49
C GLN A 62 -7.92 10.80 -10.25
N MET A 63 -8.27 9.53 -10.46
CA MET A 63 -8.31 8.54 -9.37
C MET A 63 -6.94 8.37 -8.73
N VAL A 64 -5.90 8.23 -9.55
CA VAL A 64 -4.52 8.09 -9.07
C VAL A 64 -4.02 9.36 -8.41
N ASP A 65 -4.26 10.53 -8.99
CA ASP A 65 -3.91 11.83 -8.38
C ASP A 65 -4.48 11.95 -6.97
N ARG A 66 -5.77 11.67 -6.79
CA ARG A 66 -6.42 11.70 -5.48
C ARG A 66 -5.84 10.66 -4.52
N PHE A 67 -5.64 9.43 -4.98
CA PHE A 67 -5.09 8.36 -4.16
C PHE A 67 -3.69 8.70 -3.65
N VAL A 68 -2.82 9.20 -4.53
CA VAL A 68 -1.45 9.62 -4.18
C VAL A 68 -1.47 10.74 -3.15
N ARG A 69 -2.25 11.81 -3.35
CA ARG A 69 -2.36 12.91 -2.39
C ARG A 69 -2.80 12.46 -1.01
N CYS A 70 -3.66 11.48 -0.92
CA CYS A 70 -4.17 10.98 0.35
C CYS A 70 -3.21 10.03 1.08
N ASN A 71 -2.25 9.43 0.36
CA ASN A 71 -1.46 8.32 0.89
C ASN A 71 0.07 8.48 0.76
N PHE A 72 0.56 9.35 -0.16
CA PHE A 72 1.97 9.50 -0.51
C PHE A 72 2.35 10.97 -0.75
N GLY A 73 1.75 11.88 0.00
CA GLY A 73 1.91 13.32 -0.24
C GLY A 73 3.18 13.96 0.28
N GLU A 74 3.91 13.29 1.15
CA GLU A 74 5.14 13.79 1.74
C GLU A 74 6.34 13.46 0.82
N HIS A 75 7.34 14.33 0.80
CA HIS A 75 8.57 14.09 0.06
C HIS A 75 9.64 13.56 1.03
N ASP A 76 9.87 12.27 1.01
CA ASP A 76 11.01 11.69 1.69
C ASP A 76 11.84 10.81 0.74
N LEU A 77 13.07 10.51 1.13
CA LEU A 77 13.98 9.67 0.37
C LEU A 77 14.29 8.34 1.08
N LEU A 78 13.63 8.10 2.21
CA LEU A 78 13.96 6.99 3.09
C LEU A 78 13.30 5.70 2.65
N THR A 79 12.09 5.79 2.11
CA THR A 79 11.30 4.63 1.73
C THR A 79 10.54 4.92 0.44
N LYS A 80 10.57 3.99 -0.51
CA LYS A 80 9.73 4.10 -1.71
C LYS A 80 8.27 3.88 -1.37
N ASP A 81 7.40 4.67 -1.98
CA ASP A 81 5.94 4.53 -1.80
C ASP A 81 5.40 3.23 -2.40
N ILE A 82 5.95 2.84 -3.54
CA ILE A 82 5.68 1.55 -4.15
C ILE A 82 7.00 0.85 -4.45
N ASP A 83 7.20 -0.31 -3.84
CA ASP A 83 8.34 -1.18 -4.07
C ASP A 83 7.85 -2.62 -4.26
N GLU A 84 8.24 -3.27 -5.36
CA GLU A 84 7.80 -4.63 -5.72
C GLU A 84 6.28 -4.86 -5.56
N ASP A 85 5.48 -3.88 -5.97
CA ASP A 85 4.01 -3.85 -5.82
C ASP A 85 3.50 -3.76 -4.37
N ILE A 86 4.37 -3.52 -3.39
CA ILE A 86 4.01 -3.20 -2.01
C ILE A 86 3.85 -1.69 -1.89
N MET A 87 2.74 -1.25 -1.31
CA MET A 87 2.47 0.16 -1.02
C MET A 87 2.85 0.49 0.41
N HIS A 88 3.68 1.51 0.61
CA HIS A 88 4.13 2.02 1.91
C HIS A 88 3.44 3.35 2.20
N PHE A 89 2.26 3.29 2.84
CA PHE A 89 1.48 4.50 3.14
C PHE A 89 2.18 5.40 4.14
N GLU A 90 2.11 6.70 3.87
CA GLU A 90 2.66 7.76 4.71
C GLU A 90 1.60 8.40 5.63
N GLU A 91 2.09 9.12 6.65
CA GLU A 91 1.26 10.01 7.48
C GLU A 91 1.12 11.37 6.79
N VAL A 92 0.20 11.45 5.83
CA VAL A 92 -0.06 12.70 5.12
C VAL A 92 -0.78 13.70 6.04
N ARG A 93 -0.27 14.93 6.10
CA ARG A 93 -0.90 16.05 6.80
C ARG A 93 -2.07 16.58 5.99
N CYS A 94 -3.26 16.06 6.29
CA CYS A 94 -4.48 16.44 5.60
C CYS A 94 -5.30 17.43 6.43
N PRO A 95 -5.64 18.64 5.89
CA PRO A 95 -6.46 19.62 6.62
C PRO A 95 -7.91 19.14 6.84
N LEU A 96 -8.36 18.14 6.08
CA LEU A 96 -9.70 17.56 6.20
C LEU A 96 -9.77 16.35 7.15
N ARG A 97 -8.69 16.03 7.86
CA ARG A 97 -8.68 14.91 8.81
C ARG A 97 -9.73 15.10 9.90
N GLY A 98 -10.49 14.06 10.17
CA GLY A 98 -11.61 14.06 11.13
C GLY A 98 -12.94 14.57 10.57
N ILE A 99 -12.96 15.20 9.38
CA ILE A 99 -14.19 15.70 8.74
C ILE A 99 -14.41 15.19 7.32
N CYS A 100 -13.39 14.53 6.73
CA CYS A 100 -13.48 13.97 5.39
C CYS A 100 -14.34 12.70 5.40
N LYS A 101 -15.42 12.68 4.61
CA LYS A 101 -16.29 11.50 4.46
C LYS A 101 -15.60 10.29 3.81
N ASP A 102 -14.48 10.49 3.16
CA ASP A 102 -13.69 9.44 2.50
C ASP A 102 -12.47 9.01 3.36
N GLU A 103 -12.38 9.51 4.61
CA GLU A 103 -11.34 9.10 5.54
C GLU A 103 -11.43 7.60 5.84
N HIS A 104 -10.29 6.92 5.85
CA HIS A 104 -10.17 5.45 5.98
C HIS A 104 -10.81 4.62 4.84
N VAL A 105 -11.39 5.26 3.83
CA VAL A 105 -11.81 4.61 2.58
C VAL A 105 -10.79 4.85 1.49
N ILE A 106 -10.37 6.12 1.27
CA ILE A 106 -9.35 6.50 0.30
C ILE A 106 -8.00 6.67 0.99
N CYS A 107 -7.91 7.34 2.13
CA CYS A 107 -6.67 7.46 2.89
C CYS A 107 -6.48 6.25 3.81
N LYS A 108 -5.30 5.64 3.73
CA LYS A 108 -4.95 4.38 4.43
C LYS A 108 -6.05 3.33 4.32
N PRO A 109 -6.44 2.96 3.09
CA PRO A 109 -7.56 2.06 2.86
C PRO A 109 -7.26 0.68 3.45
N LYS A 110 -8.30 0.01 3.94
CA LYS A 110 -8.18 -1.35 4.43
C LYS A 110 -7.93 -2.30 3.26
N SER A 111 -6.82 -3.02 3.32
CA SER A 111 -6.51 -4.06 2.34
C SER A 111 -7.44 -5.26 2.53
N LEU A 112 -7.94 -5.82 1.43
CA LEU A 112 -8.48 -7.17 1.42
C LEU A 112 -7.34 -8.18 1.47
N VAL A 113 -6.68 -8.27 2.59
CA VAL A 113 -5.66 -9.29 2.80
C VAL A 113 -6.35 -10.62 3.10
N ARG A 114 -6.41 -11.51 2.12
CA ARG A 114 -6.83 -12.90 2.33
C ARG A 114 -5.62 -13.70 2.79
N LEU A 115 -5.53 -13.88 4.10
CA LEU A 115 -4.61 -14.84 4.68
C LEU A 115 -5.21 -16.24 4.54
N SER A 116 -4.38 -17.22 4.14
CA SER A 116 -4.76 -18.64 4.23
C SER A 116 -4.95 -19.06 5.69
N LYS A 117 -5.66 -20.16 5.94
CA LYS A 117 -5.82 -20.67 7.32
C LYS A 117 -4.47 -20.82 8.03
N GLY A 118 -3.49 -21.40 7.35
CA GLY A 118 -2.16 -21.58 7.91
C GLY A 118 -1.41 -20.30 8.21
N GLU A 119 -1.59 -19.26 7.40
CA GLU A 119 -1.05 -17.91 7.66
C GLU A 119 -1.76 -17.24 8.83
N GLN A 120 -3.08 -17.37 8.95
CA GLN A 120 -3.87 -16.84 10.06
C GLN A 120 -3.45 -17.45 11.41
N GLU A 121 -3.26 -18.79 11.45
CA GLU A 121 -2.81 -19.49 12.66
C GLU A 121 -1.43 -19.01 13.10
N VAL A 122 -0.48 -18.91 12.17
CA VAL A 122 0.88 -18.44 12.47
C VAL A 122 0.89 -16.99 12.95
N VAL A 123 0.16 -16.11 12.28
CA VAL A 123 0.06 -14.69 12.66
C VAL A 123 -0.58 -14.51 14.02
N LYS A 124 -1.65 -15.25 14.30
CA LYS A 124 -2.34 -15.17 15.59
C LYS A 124 -1.40 -15.50 16.75
N LEU A 125 -0.62 -16.58 16.62
CA LEU A 125 0.36 -16.96 17.65
C LEU A 125 1.49 -15.94 17.75
N TYR A 126 1.99 -15.45 16.62
CA TYR A 126 3.06 -14.45 16.58
C TYR A 126 2.63 -13.13 17.25
N LEU A 127 1.43 -12.64 16.97
CA LEU A 127 0.89 -11.42 17.59
C LEU A 127 0.62 -11.59 19.09
N ASN A 128 0.39 -12.83 19.55
CA ASN A 128 0.26 -13.14 20.97
C ASN A 128 1.64 -13.28 21.68
N GLY A 129 2.75 -12.97 20.99
CA GLY A 129 4.10 -12.98 21.56
C GLY A 129 4.77 -14.35 21.57
N SER A 130 4.23 -15.36 20.88
CA SER A 130 4.85 -16.68 20.77
C SER A 130 6.16 -16.62 19.99
N THR A 131 7.18 -17.32 20.46
CA THR A 131 8.43 -17.49 19.71
C THR A 131 8.24 -18.38 18.49
N LEU A 132 9.16 -18.28 17.51
CA LEU A 132 9.11 -19.15 16.32
C LEU A 132 9.13 -20.64 16.69
N ASP A 133 9.92 -21.03 17.69
CA ASP A 133 10.02 -22.43 18.12
C ASP A 133 8.70 -22.90 18.75
N HIS A 134 8.06 -22.08 19.56
CA HIS A 134 6.74 -22.39 20.13
C HIS A 134 5.66 -22.52 19.03
N ILE A 135 5.68 -21.65 18.02
CA ILE A 135 4.75 -21.74 16.87
C ILE A 135 4.96 -23.04 16.08
N THR A 136 6.22 -23.43 15.85
CA THR A 136 6.54 -24.67 15.15
C THR A 136 6.05 -25.90 15.90
N GLU A 137 6.24 -25.95 17.21
CA GLU A 137 5.72 -27.04 18.05
C GLU A 137 4.20 -27.08 18.08
N GLN A 138 3.57 -25.95 18.33
CA GLN A 138 2.11 -25.89 18.48
C GLN A 138 1.36 -26.20 17.19
N LEU A 139 1.88 -25.77 16.04
CA LEU A 139 1.26 -25.99 14.74
C LEU A 139 1.80 -27.23 14.00
N HIS A 140 2.74 -27.98 14.59
CA HIS A 140 3.42 -29.10 13.96
C HIS A 140 3.98 -28.79 12.56
N LYS A 141 4.57 -27.58 12.40
CA LYS A 141 5.12 -27.10 11.14
C LYS A 141 6.64 -27.01 11.21
N ASN A 142 7.29 -27.12 10.05
CA ASN A 142 8.73 -26.87 9.97
C ASN A 142 9.01 -25.38 10.19
N ARG A 143 10.14 -25.05 10.84
CA ARG A 143 10.59 -23.68 11.13
C ARG A 143 10.68 -22.82 9.85
N ASN A 144 11.18 -23.38 8.76
CA ASN A 144 11.25 -22.67 7.48
C ASN A 144 9.87 -22.37 6.91
N THR A 145 8.90 -23.27 7.10
CA THR A 145 7.51 -23.04 6.70
C THR A 145 6.90 -21.89 7.49
N VAL A 146 7.10 -21.82 8.80
CA VAL A 146 6.60 -20.73 9.65
C VAL A 146 7.23 -19.38 9.22
N LYS A 147 8.55 -19.36 9.00
CA LYS A 147 9.25 -18.15 8.49
C LYS A 147 8.71 -17.70 7.14
N SER A 148 8.52 -18.64 6.20
CA SER A 148 8.00 -18.33 4.87
C SER A 148 6.55 -17.82 4.93
N GLN A 149 5.73 -18.36 5.83
CA GLN A 149 4.36 -17.86 6.04
C GLN A 149 4.35 -16.46 6.63
N LEU A 150 5.19 -16.14 7.62
CA LEU A 150 5.33 -14.79 8.16
C LEU A 150 5.82 -13.79 7.11
N LEU A 151 6.79 -14.17 6.27
CA LEU A 151 7.25 -13.33 5.16
C LEU A 151 6.11 -13.04 4.17
N ARG A 152 5.34 -14.05 3.77
CA ARG A 152 4.18 -13.86 2.88
C ARG A 152 3.11 -12.98 3.51
N VAL A 153 2.87 -13.14 4.80
CA VAL A 153 1.92 -12.28 5.54
C VAL A 153 2.42 -10.83 5.55
N ARG A 154 3.70 -10.62 5.88
CA ARG A 154 4.33 -9.30 5.83
C ARG A 154 4.13 -8.65 4.46
N ASP A 155 4.44 -9.39 3.39
CA ASP A 155 4.31 -8.89 2.02
C ASP A 155 2.85 -8.61 1.64
N LYS A 156 1.92 -9.47 2.07
CA LYS A 156 0.47 -9.25 1.88
C LYS A 156 -0.06 -8.04 2.65
N LEU A 157 0.45 -7.80 3.86
CA LEU A 157 0.04 -6.67 4.69
C LEU A 157 0.74 -5.36 4.31
N GLY A 158 1.82 -5.42 3.53
CA GLY A 158 2.62 -4.25 3.17
C GLY A 158 3.36 -3.63 4.35
N VAL A 159 3.72 -4.42 5.37
CA VAL A 159 4.46 -3.95 6.55
C VAL A 159 5.93 -4.33 6.47
N LYS A 160 6.82 -3.46 6.99
CA LYS A 160 8.28 -3.68 6.92
C LYS A 160 8.78 -4.77 7.87
N ASN A 161 8.13 -4.89 9.02
CA ASN A 161 8.48 -5.87 10.06
C ASN A 161 7.23 -6.62 10.54
N CYS A 162 7.41 -7.88 10.83
CA CYS A 162 6.48 -8.67 11.63
C CYS A 162 6.97 -8.70 13.06
#